data_d486c7325508a33cc310b420f9584b65
#
_entry.id   d486c7325508a33cc310b420f9584b65
#
_cell.length_a   1.000
_cell.length_b   1.000
_cell.length_c   1.000
_cell.angle_alpha   90.00
_cell.angle_beta   90.00
_cell.angle_gamma   90.00
#
_symmetry.space_group_name_H-M   'P 1'
#
loop_
_entity.id
_entity.type
_entity.pdbx_description
1 polymer ?
#
loop_
_entity_poly.entity_id
_entity_poly.type
_entity_poly.pdbx_seq_one_letter_code
_entity_poly.pdbx_strand_id
1 'polypeptide(L)'
;MKNRKEVIIIGGGLGGIATAIFLSQRNFNVTIIEKNGNIGGKMNFFTKNGYSFDTGPSLITIPHIFENMFSEVGEKMSDHLELIKINPLFRYMFEDSN
;
A
#
# COMPACT_ATOMS: atom_id res chain seq x y z
N MET A 1 -23.86 4.61 22.39
CA MET A 1 -23.01 4.55 21.18
C MET A 1 -23.50 5.56 20.16
N LYS A 2 -22.63 6.40 19.68
CA LYS A 2 -22.98 7.25 18.54
C LYS A 2 -23.14 6.39 17.29
N ASN A 3 -24.25 6.57 16.56
CA ASN A 3 -24.43 5.93 15.26
C ASN A 3 -23.36 6.45 14.29
N ARG A 4 -22.48 5.55 13.85
CA ARG A 4 -21.50 5.84 12.81
C ARG A 4 -22.15 5.72 11.46
N LYS A 5 -21.83 6.63 10.55
CA LYS A 5 -22.25 6.50 9.15
C LYS A 5 -21.54 5.32 8.51
N GLU A 6 -22.32 4.56 7.74
CA GLU A 6 -21.78 3.44 6.96
C GLU A 6 -21.24 3.94 5.62
N VAL A 7 -20.06 3.46 5.27
CA VAL A 7 -19.42 3.73 3.98
C VAL A 7 -18.96 2.42 3.36
N ILE A 8 -19.30 2.24 2.11
CA ILE A 8 -18.85 1.10 1.32
C ILE A 8 -17.85 1.61 0.28
N ILE A 9 -16.68 1.01 0.24
CA ILE A 9 -15.64 1.29 -0.75
C ILE A 9 -15.57 0.10 -1.71
N ILE A 10 -15.74 0.36 -2.97
CA ILE A 10 -15.63 -0.65 -4.01
C ILE A 10 -14.20 -0.64 -4.55
N GLY A 11 -13.49 -1.71 -4.27
CA GLY A 11 -12.10 -1.88 -4.65
C GLY A 11 -11.11 -1.71 -3.49
N GLY A 12 -10.31 -2.74 -3.26
CA GLY A 12 -9.29 -2.81 -2.20
C GLY A 12 -7.88 -2.58 -2.71
N GLY A 13 -7.69 -1.71 -3.69
CA GLY A 13 -6.36 -1.22 -4.07
C GLY A 13 -5.83 -0.19 -3.06
N LEU A 14 -4.66 0.39 -3.31
CA LEU A 14 -4.04 1.34 -2.38
C LEU A 14 -4.93 2.55 -2.10
N GLY A 15 -5.60 3.09 -3.13
CA GLY A 15 -6.52 4.21 -2.97
C GLY A 15 -7.71 3.87 -2.08
N GLY A 16 -8.32 2.71 -2.28
CA GLY A 16 -9.43 2.23 -1.46
C GLY A 16 -9.02 1.97 -0.02
N ILE A 17 -7.87 1.35 0.19
CA ILE A 17 -7.33 1.08 1.53
C ILE A 17 -7.01 2.39 2.26
N ALA A 18 -6.33 3.34 1.61
CA ALA A 18 -6.02 4.64 2.20
C ALA A 18 -7.30 5.41 2.57
N THR A 19 -8.29 5.41 1.68
CA THR A 19 -9.59 6.03 1.95
C THR A 19 -10.27 5.39 3.16
N ALA A 20 -10.23 4.07 3.25
CA ALA A 20 -10.80 3.34 4.39
C ALA A 20 -10.13 3.72 5.70
N ILE A 21 -8.81 3.81 5.71
CA ILE A 21 -8.03 4.21 6.89
C ILE A 21 -8.45 5.59 7.35
N PHE A 22 -8.45 6.58 6.46
CA PHE A 22 -8.79 7.96 6.80
C PHE A 22 -10.26 8.12 7.24
N LEU A 23 -11.19 7.43 6.61
CA LEU A 23 -12.59 7.48 7.01
C LEU A 23 -12.83 6.80 8.36
N SER A 24 -12.15 5.69 8.62
CA SER A 24 -12.23 5.00 9.92
C SER A 24 -11.77 5.91 11.06
N GLN A 25 -10.74 6.72 10.84
CA GLN A 25 -10.26 7.71 11.82
C GLN A 25 -11.26 8.86 12.03
N ARG A 26 -12.17 9.08 11.09
CA ARG A 26 -13.21 10.11 11.15
C ARG A 26 -14.56 9.58 11.60
N ASN A 27 -14.55 8.47 12.30
CA ASN A 27 -15.73 7.87 12.93
C ASN A 27 -16.79 7.35 11.92
N PHE A 28 -16.34 6.87 10.77
CA PHE A 28 -17.18 6.11 9.85
C PHE A 28 -16.99 4.61 10.05
N ASN A 29 -18.04 3.84 9.85
CA ASN A 29 -17.94 2.40 9.65
C ASN A 29 -17.64 2.13 8.19
N VAL A 30 -16.50 1.53 7.90
CA VAL A 30 -16.04 1.33 6.52
C VAL A 30 -15.99 -0.14 6.18
N THR A 31 -16.57 -0.48 5.05
CA THR A 31 -16.49 -1.82 4.45
C THR A 31 -15.86 -1.70 3.08
N ILE A 32 -14.83 -2.49 2.82
CA ILE A 32 -14.22 -2.60 1.49
C ILE A 32 -14.76 -3.85 0.81
N ILE A 33 -15.24 -3.69 -0.40
CA ILE A 33 -15.66 -4.79 -1.27
C ILE A 33 -14.61 -4.97 -2.35
N GLU A 34 -13.96 -6.13 -2.35
CA GLU A 34 -12.89 -6.47 -3.29
C GLU A 34 -13.28 -7.72 -4.08
N LYS A 35 -13.18 -7.66 -5.41
CA LYS A 35 -13.52 -8.77 -6.30
C LYS A 35 -12.51 -9.93 -6.28
N ASN A 36 -11.25 -9.63 -5.94
CA ASN A 36 -10.18 -10.63 -5.88
C ASN A 36 -10.04 -11.21 -4.47
N GLY A 37 -9.33 -12.31 -4.35
CA GLY A 37 -9.11 -12.96 -3.06
C GLY A 37 -8.23 -12.17 -2.09
N ASN A 38 -7.44 -11.21 -2.60
CA ASN A 38 -6.55 -10.38 -1.80
C ASN A 38 -6.78 -8.91 -2.07
N ILE A 39 -6.62 -8.08 -1.04
CA ILE A 39 -6.53 -6.63 -1.19
C ILE A 39 -5.12 -6.23 -1.64
N GLY A 40 -4.96 -5.00 -2.11
CA GLY A 40 -3.66 -4.45 -2.52
C GLY A 40 -3.67 -3.96 -3.97
N GLY A 41 -4.58 -4.45 -4.79
CA GLY A 41 -4.67 -4.08 -6.20
C GLY A 41 -3.40 -4.47 -6.96
N LYS A 42 -2.76 -3.51 -7.61
CA LYS A 42 -1.51 -3.73 -8.35
C LYS A 42 -0.30 -3.94 -7.43
N MET A 43 -0.35 -3.47 -6.19
CA MET A 43 0.66 -3.75 -5.18
C MET A 43 0.33 -5.09 -4.53
N ASN A 44 0.78 -6.16 -5.15
CA ASN A 44 0.46 -7.52 -4.73
C ASN A 44 1.56 -8.49 -5.12
N PHE A 45 1.41 -9.71 -4.71
CA PHE A 45 2.30 -10.80 -5.07
C PHE A 45 1.53 -12.11 -5.19
N PHE A 46 2.13 -13.10 -5.82
CA PHE A 46 1.66 -14.47 -5.79
C PHE A 46 2.79 -15.44 -5.48
N THR A 47 2.43 -16.57 -4.91
CA THR A 47 3.37 -17.64 -4.59
C THR A 47 2.98 -18.90 -5.35
N LYS A 48 3.96 -19.52 -6.00
CA LYS A 48 3.78 -20.78 -6.71
C LYS A 48 5.02 -21.65 -6.56
N ASN A 49 4.81 -22.91 -6.17
CA ASN A 49 5.89 -23.89 -5.98
C ASN A 49 7.02 -23.41 -5.06
N GLY A 50 6.67 -22.67 -3.99
CA GLY A 50 7.64 -22.13 -3.04
C GLY A 50 8.33 -20.85 -3.48
N TYR A 51 8.04 -20.33 -4.66
CA TYR A 51 8.56 -19.06 -5.16
C TYR A 51 7.51 -17.97 -5.05
N SER A 52 7.96 -16.77 -4.69
CA SER A 52 7.11 -15.59 -4.57
C SER A 52 7.49 -14.54 -5.60
N PHE A 53 6.49 -13.95 -6.26
CA PHE A 53 6.68 -12.96 -7.32
C PHE A 53 5.82 -11.75 -7.05
N ASP A 54 6.41 -10.55 -7.10
CA ASP A 54 5.65 -9.31 -7.09
C ASP A 54 4.92 -9.14 -8.43
N THR A 55 3.64 -8.81 -8.35
CA THR A 55 2.80 -8.61 -9.55
C THR A 55 2.69 -7.16 -9.98
N GLY A 56 3.34 -6.26 -9.27
CA GLY A 56 3.33 -4.83 -9.50
C GLY A 56 4.57 -4.18 -8.94
N PRO A 57 4.43 -2.99 -8.31
CA PRO A 57 5.57 -2.28 -7.75
C PRO A 57 6.32 -3.11 -6.71
N SER A 58 7.64 -3.18 -6.86
CA SER A 58 8.55 -3.83 -5.90
C SER A 58 9.37 -2.82 -5.11
N LEU A 59 9.27 -1.53 -5.46
CA LEU A 59 9.99 -0.43 -4.83
C LEU A 59 9.02 0.61 -4.30
N ILE A 60 9.36 1.20 -3.15
CA ILE A 60 8.67 2.36 -2.60
C ILE A 60 9.49 3.60 -2.94
N THR A 61 8.90 4.53 -3.72
CA THR A 61 9.61 5.71 -4.22
C THR A 61 9.42 6.95 -3.36
N ILE A 62 8.32 7.07 -2.64
CA ILE A 62 8.02 8.25 -1.81
C ILE A 62 7.59 7.76 -0.43
N PRO A 63 8.54 7.30 0.40
CA PRO A 63 8.19 6.63 1.66
C PRO A 63 7.47 7.52 2.66
N HIS A 64 7.70 8.85 2.64
CA HIS A 64 7.07 9.76 3.59
C HIS A 64 5.54 9.83 3.46
N ILE A 65 4.98 9.56 2.30
CA ILE A 65 3.52 9.49 2.11
C ILE A 65 2.94 8.32 2.90
N PHE A 66 3.61 7.17 2.87
CA PHE A 66 3.22 6.00 3.65
C PHE A 66 3.45 6.22 5.15
N GLU A 67 4.57 6.83 5.53
CA GLU A 67 4.85 7.19 6.92
C GLU A 67 3.77 8.09 7.50
N ASN A 68 3.34 9.10 6.75
CA ASN A 68 2.27 10.00 7.16
C ASN A 68 0.95 9.25 7.37
N MET A 69 0.63 8.30 6.49
CA MET A 69 -0.59 7.50 6.62
C MET A 69 -0.57 6.64 7.90
N PHE A 70 0.55 6.00 8.22
CA PHE A 70 0.70 5.27 9.48
C PHE A 70 0.57 6.20 10.68
N SER A 71 1.19 7.38 10.62
CA SER A 71 1.13 8.39 11.70
C SER A 71 -0.29 8.88 11.96
N GLU A 72 -1.10 9.02 10.92
CA GLU A 72 -2.51 9.44 11.04
C GLU A 72 -3.34 8.49 11.92
N VAL A 73 -2.98 7.23 11.95
CA VAL A 73 -3.66 6.21 12.76
C VAL A 73 -2.93 5.87 14.05
N GLY A 74 -1.91 6.66 14.42
CA GLY A 74 -1.13 6.46 15.63
C GLY A 74 -0.15 5.30 15.56
N GLU A 75 0.21 4.86 14.35
CA GLU A 75 1.13 3.75 14.11
C GLU A 75 2.47 4.24 13.56
N LYS A 76 3.50 3.47 13.80
CA LYS A 76 4.83 3.66 13.20
C LYS A 76 4.99 2.71 12.02
N MET A 77 5.27 3.25 10.85
CA MET A 77 5.53 2.42 9.67
C MET A 77 6.70 1.45 9.90
N SER A 78 7.75 1.87 10.60
CA SER A 78 8.92 1.05 10.92
C SER A 78 8.63 -0.18 11.78
N ASP A 79 7.50 -0.20 12.48
CA ASP A 79 7.06 -1.38 13.25
C ASP A 79 6.45 -2.47 12.34
N HIS A 80 6.07 -2.10 11.13
CA HIS A 80 5.40 -2.98 10.16
C HIS A 80 6.25 -3.29 8.93
N LEU A 81 7.09 -2.33 8.50
CA LEU A 81 7.88 -2.41 7.28
C LEU A 81 9.32 -2.01 7.57
N GLU A 82 10.25 -2.80 7.06
CA GLU A 82 11.66 -2.44 7.00
C GLU A 82 11.99 -1.95 5.59
N LEU A 83 12.36 -0.67 5.46
CA LEU A 83 12.77 -0.07 4.19
C LEU A 83 14.28 0.02 4.12
N ILE A 84 14.83 -0.51 3.04
CA ILE A 84 16.25 -0.45 2.74
C ILE A 84 16.46 0.52 1.59
N LYS A 85 17.27 1.56 1.81
CA LYS A 85 17.62 2.51 0.76
C LYS A 85 18.55 1.85 -0.24
N ILE A 86 18.16 1.85 -1.50
CA ILE A 86 18.96 1.30 -2.60
C ILE A 86 19.80 2.41 -3.23
N ASN A 87 21.10 2.19 -3.31
CA ASN A 87 22.04 3.14 -3.93
C ASN A 87 23.16 2.37 -4.64
N PRO A 88 23.32 2.49 -5.98
CA PRO A 88 22.44 3.23 -6.89
C PRO A 88 21.11 2.52 -7.11
N LEU A 89 20.05 3.30 -7.28
CA LEU A 89 18.71 2.76 -7.54
C LEU A 89 18.57 2.22 -8.96
N PHE A 90 19.15 2.96 -9.92
CA PHE A 90 19.15 2.61 -11.33
C PHE A 90 20.49 2.89 -11.97
N ARG A 91 20.82 2.11 -12.98
CA ARG A 91 21.93 2.36 -13.89
C ARG A 91 21.38 2.36 -15.30
N TYR A 92 21.54 3.49 -15.98
CA TYR A 92 21.13 3.63 -17.38
C TYR A 92 22.35 3.41 -18.27
N MET A 93 22.18 2.60 -19.31
CA MET A 93 23.20 2.37 -20.33
C MET A 93 22.64 2.82 -21.67
N PHE A 94 23.37 3.71 -22.33
CA PHE A 94 23.04 4.19 -23.66
C PHE A 94 24.12 3.73 -24.64
N GLU A 95 23.72 3.44 -25.89
CA GLU A 95 24.65 2.95 -26.93
C GLU A 95 25.82 3.91 -27.18
N ASP A 96 25.56 5.23 -27.01
CA ASP A 96 26.54 6.31 -27.27
C ASP A 96 27.38 6.70 -26.05
N SER A 97 27.21 6.03 -24.93
CA SER A 97 28.01 6.30 -23.74
C SER A 97 29.31 5.49 -23.76
N ASN A 98 30.36 6.09 -24.27
CA ASN A 98 31.74 5.61 -24.12
C ASN A 98 32.29 5.98 -22.74
#